data_9bbf9867e8b1fe8e3a3e4a961ee36291
#
_entry.id   9bbf9867e8b1fe8e3a3e4a961ee36291
#
_cell.length_a   1.000
_cell.length_b   1.000
_cell.length_c   1.000
_cell.angle_alpha   90.00
_cell.angle_beta   90.00
_cell.angle_gamma   90.00
#
_symmetry.space_group_name_H-M   'P 1'
#
loop_
_entity.id
_entity.type
_entity.pdbx_description
1 polymer ?
#
loop_
_entity_poly.entity_id
_entity_poly.type
_entity_poly.pdbx_seq_one_letter_code
_entity_poly.pdbx_strand_id
1 'polypeptide(L)'
;MLAMVALCLPAIWPQSSTSRLTVGEPQKVVGKRNDSVQTKIPVSILEGYHVNNNAPLDKDLIPLKITWTSLGALEGAQVTFPKPETITVAGEKTLVFTGNIELGVSFKVSANAPAGPGAASGKLRYQACNARACFPPRDVEFTVPYQVQ
;
A
#
# COMPACT_ATOMS: atom_id res chain seq x y z
N MET A 1 19.82 -4.96 59.69
CA MET A 1 18.92 -4.10 58.90
C MET A 1 19.27 -4.28 57.44
N LEU A 2 18.52 -5.11 56.70
CA LEU A 2 18.68 -5.24 55.25
C LEU A 2 17.69 -4.28 54.57
N ALA A 3 18.23 -3.34 53.80
CA ALA A 3 17.44 -2.43 52.99
C ALA A 3 17.12 -3.11 51.67
N MET A 4 15.81 -3.37 51.43
CA MET A 4 15.28 -3.91 50.18
C MET A 4 15.13 -2.78 49.19
N VAL A 5 16.00 -2.73 48.16
CA VAL A 5 15.90 -1.79 47.05
C VAL A 5 14.90 -2.37 46.05
N ALA A 6 13.72 -1.78 45.96
CA ALA A 6 12.73 -2.12 44.92
C ALA A 6 13.17 -1.47 43.59
N LEU A 7 13.57 -2.31 42.62
CA LEU A 7 13.76 -1.87 41.25
C LEU A 7 12.39 -1.65 40.59
N CYS A 8 11.99 -0.40 40.41
CA CYS A 8 10.89 -0.04 39.50
C CYS A 8 11.35 -0.17 38.06
N LEU A 9 10.92 -1.22 37.36
CA LEU A 9 11.05 -1.35 35.92
C LEU A 9 10.00 -0.45 35.24
N PRO A 10 10.38 0.40 34.28
CA PRO A 10 9.41 1.17 33.52
C PRO A 10 8.60 0.23 32.65
N ALA A 11 7.27 0.27 32.78
CA ALA A 11 6.35 -0.44 31.91
C ALA A 11 6.43 0.18 30.52
N ILE A 12 7.03 -0.53 29.56
CA ILE A 12 7.01 -0.18 28.14
C ILE A 12 5.62 -0.53 27.62
N TRP A 13 4.75 0.46 27.50
CA TRP A 13 3.47 0.32 26.87
C TRP A 13 3.72 0.20 25.36
N PRO A 14 3.21 -0.85 24.68
CA PRO A 14 3.29 -0.90 23.23
C PRO A 14 2.46 0.26 22.67
N GLN A 15 3.11 1.19 22.01
CA GLN A 15 2.40 2.22 21.25
C GLN A 15 1.81 1.55 20.01
N SER A 16 0.53 1.19 20.06
CA SER A 16 -0.26 0.78 18.91
C SER A 16 -0.28 1.93 17.91
N SER A 17 0.64 1.95 16.96
CA SER A 17 0.55 2.85 15.83
C SER A 17 -0.57 2.34 14.93
N THR A 18 -1.79 2.82 15.13
CA THR A 18 -2.93 2.49 14.26
C THR A 18 -2.58 2.84 12.82
N SER A 19 -2.52 1.82 11.96
CA SER A 19 -2.31 2.03 10.54
C SER A 19 -3.50 2.76 9.95
N ARG A 20 -3.25 3.86 9.24
CA ARG A 20 -4.30 4.67 8.61
C ARG A 20 -4.68 4.18 7.21
N LEU A 21 -3.90 3.24 6.71
CA LEU A 21 -4.16 2.54 5.47
C LEU A 21 -3.74 1.09 5.62
N THR A 22 -4.57 0.18 5.13
CA THR A 22 -4.28 -1.25 5.08
C THR A 22 -4.43 -1.75 3.65
N VAL A 23 -3.61 -2.74 3.30
CA VAL A 23 -3.70 -3.44 2.03
C VAL A 23 -4.31 -4.81 2.30
N GLY A 24 -5.42 -5.12 1.64
CA GLY A 24 -6.05 -6.43 1.68
C GLY A 24 -5.30 -7.45 0.82
N GLU A 25 -5.78 -8.68 0.80
CA GLU A 25 -5.18 -9.73 -0.01
C GLU A 25 -5.54 -9.54 -1.50
N PRO A 26 -4.54 -9.35 -2.38
CA PRO A 26 -4.78 -9.34 -3.81
C PRO A 26 -5.25 -10.70 -4.32
N GLN A 27 -6.08 -10.69 -5.35
CA GLN A 27 -6.51 -11.92 -6.01
C GLN A 27 -5.32 -12.60 -6.68
N LYS A 28 -5.27 -13.93 -6.55
CA LYS A 28 -4.25 -14.76 -7.18
C LYS A 28 -4.30 -14.64 -8.70
N VAL A 29 -3.16 -14.43 -9.30
CA VAL A 29 -2.98 -14.39 -10.76
C VAL A 29 -2.65 -15.79 -11.28
N VAL A 30 -3.31 -16.21 -12.34
CA VAL A 30 -3.05 -17.50 -13.01
C VAL A 30 -2.85 -17.26 -14.50
N GLY A 31 -1.77 -17.79 -15.05
CA GLY A 31 -1.49 -17.64 -16.49
C GLY A 31 -0.38 -18.55 -16.98
N LYS A 32 -0.26 -18.66 -18.28
CA LYS A 32 0.83 -19.35 -18.99
C LYS A 32 1.92 -18.35 -19.35
N ARG A 33 3.08 -18.84 -19.75
CA ARG A 33 4.17 -18.03 -20.31
C ARG A 33 3.66 -17.12 -21.41
N ASN A 34 4.09 -15.86 -21.40
CA ASN A 34 3.69 -14.80 -22.32
C ASN A 34 2.25 -14.28 -22.16
N ASP A 35 1.44 -14.84 -21.27
CA ASP A 35 0.11 -14.30 -21.01
C ASP A 35 0.17 -12.92 -20.36
N SER A 36 -0.77 -12.05 -20.72
CA SER A 36 -1.09 -10.85 -19.97
C SER A 36 -2.11 -11.19 -18.90
N VAL A 37 -1.81 -10.84 -17.66
CA VAL A 37 -2.62 -11.16 -16.50
C VAL A 37 -2.90 -9.92 -15.67
N GLN A 38 -4.00 -9.91 -14.93
CA GLN A 38 -4.42 -8.75 -14.14
C GLN A 38 -4.87 -9.19 -12.75
N THR A 39 -4.69 -8.30 -11.80
CA THR A 39 -5.24 -8.44 -10.45
C THR A 39 -5.70 -7.09 -9.92
N LYS A 40 -6.37 -7.13 -8.78
CA LYS A 40 -6.77 -5.96 -8.02
C LYS A 40 -6.17 -6.05 -6.63
N ILE A 41 -5.65 -4.94 -6.15
CA ILE A 41 -5.11 -4.79 -4.80
C ILE A 41 -6.14 -3.98 -4.00
N PRO A 42 -6.84 -4.60 -3.05
CA PRO A 42 -7.78 -3.87 -2.19
C PRO A 42 -7.01 -2.99 -1.20
N VAL A 43 -7.42 -1.76 -1.05
CA VAL A 43 -6.83 -0.80 -0.11
C VAL A 43 -7.94 -0.17 0.70
N SER A 44 -7.80 -0.18 2.02
CA SER A 44 -8.74 0.44 2.95
C SER A 44 -8.07 1.60 3.68
N ILE A 45 -8.68 2.78 3.57
CA ILE A 45 -8.24 4.00 4.25
C ILE A 45 -9.15 4.19 5.48
N LEU A 46 -8.54 4.41 6.64
CA LEU A 46 -9.25 4.57 7.90
C LEU A 46 -10.22 5.77 7.82
N GLU A 47 -11.43 5.58 8.35
CA GLU A 47 -12.44 6.63 8.42
C GLU A 47 -11.90 7.90 9.09
N GLY A 48 -12.24 9.07 8.53
CA GLY A 48 -11.73 10.37 8.97
C GLY A 48 -10.37 10.74 8.38
N TYR A 49 -9.77 9.86 7.58
CA TYR A 49 -8.50 10.11 6.88
C TYR A 49 -8.69 10.07 5.36
N HIS A 50 -7.77 10.73 4.68
CA HIS A 50 -7.57 10.59 3.25
C HIS A 50 -6.08 10.40 2.96
N VAL A 51 -5.78 9.88 1.80
CA VAL A 51 -4.42 9.81 1.27
C VAL A 51 -4.35 10.58 -0.03
N ASN A 52 -3.19 11.18 -0.31
CA ASN A 52 -3.00 11.86 -1.58
C ASN A 52 -3.15 10.86 -2.73
N ASN A 53 -3.64 11.32 -3.87
CA ASN A 53 -3.69 10.48 -5.05
C ASN A 53 -2.29 10.19 -5.60
N ASN A 54 -2.22 9.43 -6.69
CA ASN A 54 -0.95 9.06 -7.35
C ASN A 54 -0.28 10.22 -8.12
N ALA A 55 -0.99 11.33 -8.36
CA ALA A 55 -0.48 12.51 -9.04
C ALA A 55 -1.07 13.78 -8.39
N PRO A 56 -0.67 14.12 -7.14
CA PRO A 56 -1.18 15.27 -6.44
C PRO A 56 -0.87 16.57 -7.19
N LEU A 57 -1.76 17.56 -7.05
CA LEU A 57 -1.59 18.87 -7.69
C LEU A 57 -0.42 19.65 -7.09
N ASP A 58 -0.23 19.52 -5.78
CA ASP A 58 0.91 20.09 -5.06
C ASP A 58 2.06 19.08 -5.03
N LYS A 59 3.23 19.53 -5.48
CA LYS A 59 4.46 18.72 -5.57
C LYS A 59 5.07 18.39 -4.20
N ASP A 60 4.70 19.12 -3.15
CA ASP A 60 5.18 18.87 -1.79
C ASP A 60 4.42 17.71 -1.10
N LEU A 61 3.29 17.31 -1.67
CA LEU A 61 2.52 16.17 -1.19
C LEU A 61 3.13 14.85 -1.67
N ILE A 62 3.18 13.88 -0.76
CA ILE A 62 3.68 12.53 -1.07
C ILE A 62 2.57 11.73 -1.78
N PRO A 63 2.79 11.30 -3.04
CA PRO A 63 1.79 10.55 -3.78
C PRO A 63 1.60 9.11 -3.26
N LEU A 64 0.42 8.55 -3.51
CA LEU A 64 0.20 7.11 -3.38
C LEU A 64 0.99 6.40 -4.48
N LYS A 65 1.91 5.52 -4.11
CA LYS A 65 2.85 4.89 -5.05
C LYS A 65 3.17 3.45 -4.68
N ILE A 66 3.12 2.56 -5.67
CA ILE A 66 3.66 1.20 -5.55
C ILE A 66 5.12 1.21 -6.03
N THR A 67 5.98 0.58 -5.23
CA THR A 67 7.34 0.21 -5.62
C THR A 67 7.47 -1.30 -5.51
N TRP A 68 7.76 -1.96 -6.62
CA TRP A 68 7.95 -3.40 -6.65
C TRP A 68 9.36 -3.76 -6.15
N THR A 69 9.44 -4.70 -5.22
CA THR A 69 10.71 -5.21 -4.68
C THR A 69 11.14 -6.51 -5.36
N SER A 70 10.16 -7.30 -5.83
CA SER A 70 10.39 -8.49 -6.65
C SER A 70 9.14 -8.79 -7.46
N LEU A 71 9.29 -9.06 -8.73
CA LEU A 71 8.19 -9.51 -9.59
C LEU A 71 8.17 -11.04 -9.77
N GLY A 72 9.23 -11.75 -9.36
CA GLY A 72 9.34 -13.19 -9.58
C GLY A 72 9.27 -13.55 -11.06
N ALA A 73 8.30 -14.37 -11.43
CA ALA A 73 8.04 -14.77 -12.81
C ALA A 73 7.18 -13.80 -13.62
N LEU A 74 6.81 -12.67 -13.03
CA LEU A 74 6.03 -11.61 -13.68
C LEU A 74 6.95 -10.47 -14.14
N GLU A 75 6.52 -9.74 -15.15
CA GLU A 75 7.23 -8.57 -15.68
C GLU A 75 6.28 -7.48 -16.15
N GLY A 76 6.77 -6.28 -16.39
CA GLY A 76 6.02 -5.19 -16.99
C GLY A 76 4.83 -4.71 -16.14
N ALA A 77 4.98 -4.66 -14.81
CA ALA A 77 3.92 -4.23 -13.91
C ALA A 77 3.43 -2.81 -14.24
N GLN A 78 2.13 -2.67 -14.51
CA GLN A 78 1.46 -1.38 -14.71
C GLN A 78 0.32 -1.23 -13.72
N VAL A 79 0.28 -0.10 -13.01
CA VAL A 79 -0.71 0.19 -11.99
C VAL A 79 -1.75 1.17 -12.54
N THR A 80 -3.03 0.84 -12.36
CA THR A 80 -4.16 1.71 -12.66
C THR A 80 -4.82 2.14 -11.36
N PHE A 81 -4.91 3.44 -11.16
CA PHE A 81 -5.55 4.03 -9.98
C PHE A 81 -7.00 4.37 -10.29
N PRO A 82 -7.91 4.31 -9.30
CA PRO A 82 -9.28 4.78 -9.47
C PRO A 82 -9.30 6.31 -9.65
N LYS A 83 -10.47 6.83 -10.04
CA LYS A 83 -10.67 8.27 -10.13
C LYS A 83 -10.57 8.88 -8.72
N PRO A 84 -9.72 9.90 -8.53
CA PRO A 84 -9.61 10.56 -7.23
C PRO A 84 -10.82 11.46 -6.94
N GLU A 85 -11.03 11.72 -5.66
CA GLU A 85 -11.94 12.74 -5.18
C GLU A 85 -11.21 14.09 -5.11
N THR A 86 -11.95 15.18 -5.33
CA THR A 86 -11.44 16.54 -5.11
C THR A 86 -11.98 17.05 -3.79
N ILE A 87 -11.11 17.41 -2.87
CA ILE A 87 -11.46 18.07 -1.62
C ILE A 87 -10.78 19.44 -1.54
N THR A 88 -11.27 20.30 -0.65
CA THR A 88 -10.63 21.60 -0.36
C THR A 88 -10.02 21.54 1.03
N VAL A 89 -8.72 21.77 1.13
CA VAL A 89 -7.98 21.84 2.38
C VAL A 89 -7.30 23.20 2.47
N ALA A 90 -7.58 23.98 3.52
CA ALA A 90 -7.04 25.32 3.71
C ALA A 90 -7.21 26.26 2.47
N GLY A 91 -8.32 26.11 1.73
CA GLY A 91 -8.62 26.89 0.53
C GLY A 91 -8.01 26.35 -0.77
N GLU A 92 -7.18 25.30 -0.69
CA GLU A 92 -6.52 24.66 -1.83
C GLU A 92 -7.26 23.38 -2.24
N LYS A 93 -7.44 23.18 -3.56
CA LYS A 93 -7.99 21.94 -4.10
C LYS A 93 -6.95 20.82 -4.05
N THR A 94 -7.34 19.69 -3.51
CA THR A 94 -6.46 18.50 -3.35
C THR A 94 -7.16 17.27 -3.90
N LEU A 95 -6.41 16.47 -4.65
CA LEU A 95 -6.87 15.18 -5.17
C LEU A 95 -6.49 14.05 -4.21
N VAL A 96 -7.48 13.29 -3.75
CA VAL A 96 -7.32 12.31 -2.69
C VAL A 96 -8.08 11.02 -2.96
N PHE A 97 -7.74 9.99 -2.18
CA PHE A 97 -8.54 8.78 -2.03
C PHE A 97 -9.02 8.65 -0.59
N THR A 98 -10.22 8.13 -0.43
CA THR A 98 -10.87 7.84 0.87
C THR A 98 -11.54 6.47 0.83
N GLY A 99 -11.82 5.91 2.00
CA GLY A 99 -12.58 4.67 2.14
C GLY A 99 -11.90 3.46 1.51
N ASN A 100 -12.67 2.63 0.85
CA ASN A 100 -12.18 1.42 0.19
C ASN A 100 -11.96 1.70 -1.29
N ILE A 101 -10.76 1.46 -1.78
CA ILE A 101 -10.39 1.58 -3.18
C ILE A 101 -9.74 0.30 -3.68
N GLU A 102 -9.70 0.11 -4.99
CA GLU A 102 -8.98 -0.97 -5.64
C GLU A 102 -7.95 -0.39 -6.60
N LEU A 103 -6.69 -0.84 -6.48
CA LEU A 103 -5.65 -0.56 -7.46
C LEU A 103 -5.60 -1.71 -8.44
N GLY A 104 -5.82 -1.42 -9.72
CA GLY A 104 -5.64 -2.40 -10.80
C GLY A 104 -4.16 -2.59 -11.10
N VAL A 105 -3.71 -3.82 -11.31
CA VAL A 105 -2.35 -4.11 -11.76
C VAL A 105 -2.38 -5.11 -12.89
N SER A 106 -1.67 -4.80 -13.97
CA SER A 106 -1.43 -5.71 -15.07
C SER A 106 0.03 -6.14 -15.11
N PHE A 107 0.27 -7.39 -15.48
CA PHE A 107 1.59 -7.99 -15.65
C PHE A 107 1.62 -8.82 -16.92
N LYS A 108 2.82 -9.14 -17.35
CA LYS A 108 3.06 -10.21 -18.30
C LYS A 108 3.77 -11.37 -17.60
N VAL A 109 3.36 -12.59 -17.86
CA VAL A 109 4.10 -13.78 -17.41
C VAL A 109 5.33 -13.92 -18.27
N SER A 110 6.51 -14.00 -17.66
CA SER A 110 7.78 -14.10 -18.40
C SER A 110 7.80 -15.29 -19.34
N ALA A 111 8.43 -15.13 -20.50
CA ALA A 111 8.62 -16.20 -21.46
C ALA A 111 9.41 -17.41 -20.89
N ASN A 112 10.25 -17.15 -19.89
CA ASN A 112 11.08 -18.16 -19.22
C ASN A 112 10.56 -18.54 -17.83
N ALA A 113 9.31 -18.15 -17.50
CA ALA A 113 8.73 -18.44 -16.19
C ALA A 113 8.69 -19.93 -15.93
N PRO A 114 9.23 -20.44 -14.81
CA PRO A 114 9.03 -21.83 -14.42
C PRO A 114 7.54 -22.04 -14.04
N ALA A 115 7.00 -23.22 -14.37
CA ALA A 115 5.66 -23.59 -13.93
C ALA A 115 5.63 -23.71 -12.40
N GLY A 116 4.52 -23.33 -11.79
CA GLY A 116 4.32 -23.44 -10.36
C GLY A 116 3.91 -22.13 -9.69
N PRO A 117 3.77 -22.16 -8.36
CA PRO A 117 3.36 -20.99 -7.57
C PRO A 117 4.53 -20.04 -7.32
N GLY A 118 4.19 -18.77 -7.09
CA GLY A 118 5.12 -17.75 -6.66
C GLY A 118 4.36 -16.51 -6.18
N ALA A 119 5.10 -15.45 -5.88
CA ALA A 119 4.53 -14.18 -5.47
C ALA A 119 5.38 -13.01 -5.97
N ALA A 120 4.71 -11.96 -6.45
CA ALA A 120 5.32 -10.65 -6.62
C ALA A 120 5.18 -9.88 -5.32
N SER A 121 6.20 -9.13 -4.94
CA SER A 121 6.23 -8.35 -3.71
C SER A 121 6.44 -6.88 -3.99
N GLY A 122 5.77 -6.03 -3.23
CA GLY A 122 5.87 -4.59 -3.36
C GLY A 122 5.59 -3.86 -2.08
N LYS A 123 5.76 -2.55 -2.13
CA LYS A 123 5.45 -1.60 -1.05
C LYS A 123 4.51 -0.53 -1.60
N LEU A 124 3.44 -0.27 -0.86
CA LEU A 124 2.56 0.86 -1.10
C LEU A 124 2.95 2.00 -0.17
N ARG A 125 3.53 3.07 -0.75
CA ARG A 125 3.86 4.28 -0.02
C ARG A 125 2.68 5.23 -0.03
N TYR A 126 2.35 5.79 1.12
CA TYR A 126 1.25 6.74 1.28
C TYR A 126 1.56 7.80 2.32
N GLN A 127 0.88 8.93 2.22
CA GLN A 127 0.80 9.95 3.24
C GLN A 127 -0.66 10.16 3.61
N ALA A 128 -1.01 9.88 4.86
CA ALA A 128 -2.36 10.10 5.38
C ALA A 128 -2.49 11.48 6.00
N CYS A 129 -3.62 12.11 5.74
CA CYS A 129 -4.00 13.39 6.32
C CYS A 129 -5.42 13.29 6.90
N ASN A 130 -5.72 14.12 7.88
CA ASN A 130 -7.07 14.39 8.34
C ASN A 130 -7.40 15.89 8.16
N ALA A 131 -8.51 16.37 8.73
CA ALA A 131 -8.90 17.77 8.63
C ALA A 131 -7.92 18.76 9.29
N ARG A 132 -6.97 18.28 10.09
CA ARG A 132 -6.06 19.11 10.90
C ARG A 132 -4.60 19.01 10.50
N ALA A 133 -4.14 17.84 10.04
CA ALA A 133 -2.72 17.59 9.81
C ALA A 133 -2.50 16.46 8.80
N CYS A 134 -1.34 16.51 8.15
CA CYS A 134 -0.75 15.39 7.43
C CYS A 134 0.30 14.70 8.30
N PHE A 135 0.31 13.37 8.26
CA PHE A 135 1.23 12.55 9.03
C PHE A 135 2.45 12.17 8.18
N PRO A 136 3.56 11.74 8.79
CA PRO A 136 4.69 11.27 8.03
C PRO A 136 4.33 10.12 7.08
N PRO A 137 4.92 10.06 5.89
CA PRO A 137 4.66 8.99 4.93
C PRO A 137 5.06 7.63 5.51
N ARG A 138 4.32 6.59 5.10
CA ARG A 138 4.55 5.20 5.51
C ARG A 138 4.52 4.28 4.31
N ASP A 139 5.15 3.13 4.46
CA ASP A 139 5.14 2.03 3.51
C ASP A 139 4.37 0.84 4.10
N VAL A 140 3.52 0.21 3.29
CA VAL A 140 2.85 -1.05 3.61
C VAL A 140 3.32 -2.09 2.62
N GLU A 141 3.88 -3.18 3.11
CA GLU A 141 4.30 -4.31 2.28
C GLU A 141 3.10 -5.16 1.90
N PHE A 142 3.11 -5.69 0.67
CA PHE A 142 2.09 -6.61 0.17
C PHE A 142 2.69 -7.59 -0.83
N THR A 143 1.97 -8.68 -1.07
CA THR A 143 2.33 -9.68 -2.07
C THR A 143 1.15 -9.98 -2.98
N VAL A 144 1.44 -10.23 -4.26
CA VAL A 144 0.47 -10.72 -5.24
C VAL A 144 0.82 -12.17 -5.53
N PRO A 145 0.03 -13.14 -5.07
CA PRO A 145 0.27 -14.54 -5.36
C PRO A 145 0.00 -14.84 -6.83
N TYR A 146 0.79 -15.71 -7.44
CA TYR A 146 0.56 -16.17 -8.80
C TYR A 146 0.78 -17.67 -8.95
N GLN A 147 0.24 -18.22 -10.03
CA GLN A 147 0.44 -19.59 -10.49
C GLN A 147 0.75 -19.57 -11.98
N VAL A 148 1.93 -20.04 -12.37
CA VAL A 148 2.29 -20.27 -13.77
C VAL A 148 1.90 -21.68 -14.15
N GLN A 149 1.09 -21.78 -15.21
CA GLN A 149 0.62 -23.06 -15.76
C GLN A 149 1.57 -23.62 -16.80
#